data_413f7e5605796b16f968a0a32e1e17dc
#
_entry.id   413f7e5605796b16f968a0a32e1e17dc
#
_cell.length_a   1.000
_cell.length_b   1.000
_cell.length_c   1.000
_cell.angle_alpha   90.00
_cell.angle_beta   90.00
_cell.angle_gamma   90.00
#
_symmetry.space_group_name_H-M   'P 1'
#
loop_
_entity.id
_entity.type
_entity.pdbx_description
1 polymer ?
#
loop_
_entity_poly.entity_id
_entity_poly.type
_entity_poly.pdbx_seq_one_letter_code
_entity_poly.pdbx_strand_id
1 'polypeptide(L)'
;MTGEDKMNRIFVYIGIIAGLLLGGSLSVEAQKKPLDIEACTSWKRIDAPDISPTGRWVTYRISLMEYNPASKEEKKLHLFDSRTRKEILLNGDIERLEFYNNDQGAFYRLADSAGVMKTFLLSLPSGVKTEWKHKEAFRPVEGTPYSISVTNVPKDTVNH
;
A
#
# COMPACT_ATOMS: atom_id res chain seq x y z
N MET A 1 -12.32 -71.02 -13.17
CA MET A 1 -11.91 -69.71 -13.69
C MET A 1 -11.03 -70.02 -14.92
N THR A 2 -11.63 -69.98 -16.05
CA THR A 2 -11.01 -70.42 -17.31
C THR A 2 -10.01 -69.38 -17.84
N GLY A 3 -8.98 -69.80 -18.57
CA GLY A 3 -7.91 -68.92 -19.06
C GLY A 3 -8.42 -67.77 -19.94
N GLU A 4 -9.59 -67.90 -20.55
CA GLU A 4 -10.22 -66.87 -21.38
C GLU A 4 -10.64 -65.64 -20.56
N ASP A 5 -11.15 -65.83 -19.33
CA ASP A 5 -11.53 -64.69 -18.47
C ASP A 5 -10.35 -63.83 -18.06
N LYS A 6 -9.19 -64.38 -17.88
CA LYS A 6 -7.94 -63.63 -17.57
C LYS A 6 -7.45 -62.83 -18.77
N MET A 7 -7.56 -63.39 -19.92
CA MET A 7 -7.09 -62.76 -21.17
C MET A 7 -7.99 -61.54 -21.52
N ASN A 8 -9.32 -61.68 -21.43
CA ASN A 8 -10.21 -60.56 -21.66
C ASN A 8 -10.00 -59.41 -20.70
N ARG A 9 -9.75 -59.64 -19.43
CA ARG A 9 -9.45 -58.58 -18.44
C ARG A 9 -8.14 -57.82 -18.77
N ILE A 10 -7.11 -58.55 -19.26
CA ILE A 10 -5.85 -57.91 -19.62
C ILE A 10 -6.06 -56.98 -20.84
N PHE A 11 -6.82 -57.37 -21.84
CA PHE A 11 -7.08 -56.52 -22.99
C PHE A 11 -7.91 -55.26 -22.61
N VAL A 12 -8.84 -55.37 -21.66
CA VAL A 12 -9.60 -54.22 -21.15
C VAL A 12 -8.67 -53.23 -20.43
N TYR A 13 -7.74 -53.70 -19.59
CA TYR A 13 -6.78 -52.81 -18.91
C TYR A 13 -5.81 -52.15 -19.87
N ILE A 14 -5.31 -52.85 -20.87
CA ILE A 14 -4.46 -52.28 -21.90
C ILE A 14 -5.20 -51.21 -22.70
N GLY A 15 -6.44 -51.40 -23.03
CA GLY A 15 -7.29 -50.42 -23.71
C GLY A 15 -7.53 -49.14 -22.90
N ILE A 16 -7.74 -49.28 -21.59
CA ILE A 16 -7.93 -48.14 -20.68
C ILE A 16 -6.63 -47.34 -20.53
N ILE A 17 -5.50 -48.00 -20.37
CA ILE A 17 -4.19 -47.36 -20.26
C ILE A 17 -3.81 -46.65 -21.57
N ALA A 18 -4.03 -47.27 -22.73
CA ALA A 18 -3.80 -46.66 -24.04
C ALA A 18 -4.71 -45.42 -24.24
N GLY A 19 -5.96 -45.47 -23.83
CA GLY A 19 -6.89 -44.35 -23.88
C GLY A 19 -6.48 -43.16 -23.00
N LEU A 20 -5.94 -43.41 -21.79
CA LEU A 20 -5.42 -42.40 -20.88
C LEU A 20 -4.13 -41.74 -21.41
N LEU A 21 -3.28 -42.49 -22.10
CA LEU A 21 -2.04 -41.95 -22.69
C LEU A 21 -2.31 -41.12 -23.96
N LEU A 22 -3.34 -41.42 -24.72
CA LEU A 22 -3.73 -40.67 -25.92
C LEU A 22 -4.57 -39.42 -25.60
N GLY A 23 -5.28 -39.41 -24.47
CA GLY A 23 -6.09 -38.25 -24.02
C GLY A 23 -5.33 -37.15 -23.32
N GLY A 24 -4.03 -37.35 -23.04
CA GLY A 24 -3.25 -36.47 -22.14
C GLY A 24 -2.62 -35.22 -22.76
N SER A 25 -2.75 -35.00 -24.07
CA SER A 25 -2.19 -33.79 -24.70
C SER A 25 -3.26 -32.70 -24.88
N LEU A 26 -3.94 -32.32 -23.82
CA LEU A 26 -4.56 -31.01 -23.78
C LEU A 26 -3.42 -30.00 -23.67
N SER A 27 -2.87 -29.57 -24.78
CA SER A 27 -2.06 -28.39 -24.88
C SER A 27 -2.90 -27.23 -24.37
N VAL A 28 -2.77 -26.90 -23.07
CA VAL A 28 -3.20 -25.61 -22.58
C VAL A 28 -2.27 -24.59 -23.20
N GLU A 29 -2.55 -24.20 -24.43
CA GLU A 29 -2.00 -22.98 -24.98
C GLU A 29 -2.51 -21.86 -24.06
N ALA A 30 -1.68 -21.48 -23.09
CA ALA A 30 -1.87 -20.23 -22.39
C ALA A 30 -1.81 -19.14 -23.47
N GLN A 31 -2.96 -18.77 -24.00
CA GLN A 31 -3.08 -17.65 -24.91
C GLN A 31 -2.50 -16.44 -24.20
N LYS A 32 -1.22 -16.15 -24.46
CA LYS A 32 -0.60 -14.90 -24.06
C LYS A 32 -1.39 -13.82 -24.78
N LYS A 33 -2.32 -13.20 -24.04
CA LYS A 33 -3.04 -12.03 -24.54
C LYS A 33 -1.98 -11.01 -24.96
N PRO A 34 -1.94 -10.58 -26.24
CA PRO A 34 -0.98 -9.56 -26.64
C PRO A 34 -1.17 -8.34 -25.74
N LEU A 35 -0.07 -7.79 -25.28
CA LEU A 35 -0.10 -6.53 -24.53
C LEU A 35 -0.61 -5.45 -25.47
N ASP A 36 -1.83 -5.01 -25.21
CA ASP A 36 -2.44 -3.90 -25.91
C ASP A 36 -1.92 -2.57 -25.32
N ILE A 37 -1.77 -1.55 -26.15
CA ILE A 37 -1.38 -0.21 -25.71
C ILE A 37 -2.36 0.31 -24.66
N GLU A 38 -3.66 0.01 -24.81
CA GLU A 38 -4.67 0.35 -23.81
C GLU A 38 -4.42 -0.33 -22.45
N ALA A 39 -3.91 -1.54 -22.44
CA ALA A 39 -3.53 -2.22 -21.20
C ALA A 39 -2.37 -1.49 -20.50
N CYS A 40 -1.42 -0.94 -21.25
CA CYS A 40 -0.28 -0.20 -20.70
C CYS A 40 -0.71 1.12 -20.03
N THR A 41 -1.73 1.81 -20.54
CA THR A 41 -2.24 3.06 -19.96
C THR A 41 -2.90 2.85 -18.60
N SER A 42 -3.36 1.64 -18.32
CA SER A 42 -3.96 1.26 -17.02
C SER A 42 -2.94 0.82 -15.97
N TRP A 43 -1.66 0.69 -16.33
CA TRP A 43 -0.64 0.23 -15.41
C TRP A 43 -0.38 1.27 -14.34
N LYS A 44 -0.24 0.77 -13.12
CA LYS A 44 0.05 1.59 -11.94
C LYS A 44 1.46 1.30 -11.44
N ARG A 45 2.08 2.33 -10.91
CA ARG A 45 3.39 2.22 -10.24
C ARG A 45 3.25 2.66 -8.78
N ILE A 46 4.15 2.15 -7.97
CA ILE A 46 4.33 2.60 -6.60
C ILE A 46 5.33 3.75 -6.63
N ASP A 47 4.91 4.90 -6.10
CA ASP A 47 5.73 6.11 -5.99
C ASP A 47 6.04 6.43 -4.53
N ALA A 48 7.22 7.04 -4.31
CA ALA A 48 7.67 7.55 -3.01
C ALA A 48 7.48 6.54 -1.85
N PRO A 49 7.96 5.30 -1.98
CA PRO A 49 7.90 4.36 -0.87
C PRO A 49 8.82 4.83 0.26
N ASP A 50 8.32 4.75 1.50
CA ASP A 50 9.10 5.03 2.70
C ASP A 50 8.75 4.00 3.79
N ILE A 51 9.67 3.75 4.71
CA ILE A 51 9.52 2.74 5.76
C ILE A 51 9.72 3.42 7.11
N SER A 52 8.83 3.12 8.05
CA SER A 52 8.94 3.63 9.41
C SER A 52 10.20 3.13 10.13
N PRO A 53 10.69 3.85 11.15
CA PRO A 53 11.90 3.47 11.90
C PRO A 53 11.89 2.05 12.45
N THR A 54 10.73 1.51 12.85
CA THR A 54 10.65 0.11 13.34
C THR A 54 10.49 -0.92 12.22
N GLY A 55 10.33 -0.50 10.96
CA GLY A 55 10.07 -1.37 9.82
C GLY A 55 8.64 -1.94 9.77
N ARG A 56 7.77 -1.49 10.68
CA ARG A 56 6.38 -1.99 10.73
C ARG A 56 5.49 -1.39 9.66
N TRP A 57 5.62 -0.08 9.41
CA TRP A 57 4.76 0.66 8.51
C TRP A 57 5.48 1.01 7.22
N VAL A 58 4.77 0.88 6.13
CA VAL A 58 5.24 1.28 4.79
C VAL A 58 4.26 2.32 4.25
N THR A 59 4.79 3.47 3.83
CA THR A 59 4.01 4.48 3.11
C THR A 59 4.33 4.42 1.63
N TYR A 60 3.35 4.65 0.79
CA TYR A 60 3.53 4.73 -0.66
C TYR A 60 2.35 5.43 -1.34
N ARG A 61 2.55 5.83 -2.57
CA ARG A 61 1.49 6.30 -3.47
C ARG A 61 1.35 5.35 -4.63
N ILE A 62 0.16 5.31 -5.20
CA ILE A 62 -0.10 4.61 -6.44
C ILE A 62 -0.45 5.65 -7.48
N SER A 63 0.28 5.68 -8.59
CA SER A 63 0.01 6.56 -9.73
C SER A 63 -0.07 5.74 -11.02
N LEU A 64 -0.73 6.29 -12.03
CA LEU A 64 -0.68 5.72 -13.38
C LEU A 64 0.74 5.79 -13.92
N MET A 65 1.15 4.78 -14.69
CA MET A 65 2.47 4.73 -15.29
C MET A 65 2.64 5.81 -16.34
N GLU A 66 1.57 6.12 -17.06
CA GLU A 66 1.51 7.22 -18.01
C GLU A 66 0.92 8.46 -17.35
N TYR A 67 1.69 9.55 -17.35
CA TYR A 67 1.21 10.82 -16.81
C TYR A 67 0.11 11.39 -17.70
N ASN A 68 -1.11 11.42 -17.20
CA ASN A 68 -2.22 12.10 -17.84
C ASN A 68 -2.59 13.37 -17.04
N PRO A 69 -2.22 14.58 -17.53
CA PRO A 69 -2.50 15.82 -16.80
C PRO A 69 -4.01 16.12 -16.68
N ALA A 70 -4.85 15.49 -17.48
CA ALA A 70 -6.31 15.60 -17.41
C ALA A 70 -6.92 14.63 -16.38
N SER A 71 -6.17 13.65 -15.90
CA SER A 71 -6.67 12.75 -14.87
C SER A 71 -6.68 13.48 -13.52
N LYS A 72 -7.87 13.69 -12.98
CA LYS A 72 -8.06 14.17 -11.61
C LYS A 72 -7.88 12.99 -10.63
N GLU A 73 -6.72 12.33 -10.69
CA GLU A 73 -6.44 11.30 -9.70
C GLU A 73 -6.43 11.92 -8.30
N GLU A 74 -7.27 11.38 -7.43
CA GLU A 74 -7.23 11.76 -6.02
C GLU A 74 -5.87 11.36 -5.45
N LYS A 75 -5.12 12.36 -4.99
CA LYS A 75 -3.86 12.12 -4.31
C LYS A 75 -4.14 11.40 -2.99
N LYS A 76 -3.66 10.17 -2.90
CA LYS A 76 -3.83 9.30 -1.73
C LYS A 76 -2.47 8.81 -1.27
N LEU A 77 -2.25 8.86 0.05
CA LEU A 77 -1.10 8.22 0.67
C LEU A 77 -1.59 6.93 1.33
N HIS A 78 -1.00 5.82 0.92
CA HIS A 78 -1.24 4.51 1.49
C HIS A 78 -0.30 4.29 2.67
N LEU A 79 -0.83 3.81 3.79
CA LEU A 79 -0.08 3.45 4.98
C LEU A 79 -0.38 1.99 5.32
N PHE A 80 0.56 1.11 5.03
CA PHE A 80 0.42 -0.34 5.15
C PHE A 80 1.11 -0.86 6.41
N ASP A 81 0.37 -1.61 7.24
CA ASP A 81 0.92 -2.34 8.40
C ASP A 81 1.42 -3.72 7.95
N SER A 82 2.73 -3.92 7.94
CA SER A 82 3.37 -5.17 7.52
C SER A 82 3.02 -6.36 8.42
N ARG A 83 2.66 -6.13 9.70
CA ARG A 83 2.30 -7.18 10.65
C ARG A 83 0.86 -7.66 10.50
N THR A 84 -0.09 -6.71 10.40
CA THR A 84 -1.51 -7.05 10.31
C THR A 84 -2.01 -7.14 8.87
N ARG A 85 -1.20 -6.70 7.89
CA ARG A 85 -1.53 -6.58 6.47
C ARG A 85 -2.75 -5.70 6.21
N LYS A 86 -3.00 -4.77 7.12
CA LYS A 86 -4.06 -3.77 6.97
C LYS A 86 -3.50 -2.48 6.40
N GLU A 87 -4.35 -1.75 5.72
CA GLU A 87 -4.02 -0.48 5.09
C GLU A 87 -4.89 0.63 5.65
N ILE A 88 -4.28 1.79 5.87
CA ILE A 88 -4.95 3.05 6.17
C ILE A 88 -4.75 3.96 4.97
N LEU A 89 -5.85 4.51 4.45
CA LEU A 89 -5.81 5.40 3.31
C LEU A 89 -5.99 6.84 3.77
N LEU A 90 -5.02 7.69 3.46
CA LEU A 90 -5.04 9.10 3.78
C LEU A 90 -5.28 9.91 2.51
N ASN A 91 -6.38 10.66 2.47
CA ASN A 91 -6.74 11.48 1.32
C ASN A 91 -6.08 12.86 1.39
N GLY A 92 -5.66 13.36 0.24
CA GLY A 92 -5.08 14.67 0.05
C GLY A 92 -3.62 14.64 -0.40
N ASP A 93 -3.10 15.82 -0.71
CA ASP A 93 -1.71 15.99 -1.15
C ASP A 93 -0.75 16.01 0.04
N ILE A 94 -0.56 14.86 0.64
CA ILE A 94 0.33 14.67 1.80
C ILE A 94 1.73 14.43 1.27
N GLU A 95 2.61 15.42 1.35
CA GLU A 95 3.99 15.29 0.86
C GLU A 95 4.76 14.22 1.61
N ARG A 96 4.67 14.27 2.95
CA ARG A 96 5.40 13.38 3.85
C ARG A 96 4.58 13.06 5.09
N LEU A 97 4.73 11.82 5.57
CA LEU A 97 4.23 11.37 6.85
C LEU A 97 5.44 11.06 7.74
N GLU A 98 5.47 11.61 8.94
CA GLU A 98 6.56 11.42 9.89
C GLU A 98 6.08 10.58 11.07
N PHE A 99 6.84 9.54 11.40
CA PHE A 99 6.53 8.64 12.51
C PHE A 99 7.14 9.14 13.82
N TYR A 100 6.47 8.85 14.94
CA TYR A 100 6.98 9.16 16.27
C TYR A 100 6.56 8.08 17.29
N ASN A 101 7.17 8.10 18.47
CA ASN A 101 6.89 7.19 19.57
C ASN A 101 6.94 5.71 19.14
N ASN A 102 8.06 5.27 18.56
CA ASN A 102 8.25 3.89 18.08
C ASN A 102 7.09 3.41 17.20
N ASP A 103 6.68 4.24 16.22
CA ASP A 103 5.59 3.98 15.29
C ASP A 103 4.19 3.79 15.92
N GLN A 104 3.99 4.26 17.16
CA GLN A 104 2.65 4.31 17.76
C GLN A 104 1.83 5.49 17.23
N GLY A 105 2.48 6.46 16.63
CA GLY A 105 1.86 7.60 15.99
C GLY A 105 2.61 8.07 14.76
N ALA A 106 1.90 8.82 13.95
CA ALA A 106 2.47 9.55 12.83
C ALA A 106 1.81 10.93 12.73
N PHE A 107 2.46 11.87 12.07
CA PHE A 107 1.86 13.16 11.76
C PHE A 107 2.17 13.56 10.33
N TYR A 108 1.32 14.41 9.79
CA TYR A 108 1.47 14.95 8.45
C TYR A 108 0.83 16.34 8.35
N ARG A 109 1.19 17.07 7.31
CA ARG A 109 0.62 18.37 6.99
C ARG A 109 -0.21 18.27 5.72
N LEU A 110 -1.30 19.02 5.72
CA LEU A 110 -2.21 19.08 4.57
C LEU A 110 -2.78 20.49 4.49
N ALA A 111 -2.79 21.07 3.28
CA ALA A 111 -3.45 22.34 3.04
C ALA A 111 -4.98 22.14 3.04
N ASP A 112 -5.70 23.03 3.69
CA ASP A 112 -7.16 23.05 3.57
C ASP A 112 -7.60 23.75 2.26
N SER A 113 -8.90 23.86 2.06
CA SER A 113 -9.48 24.50 0.85
C SER A 113 -9.11 25.99 0.68
N ALA A 114 -8.68 26.65 1.75
CA ALA A 114 -8.17 28.02 1.73
C ALA A 114 -6.64 28.09 1.55
N GLY A 115 -5.97 26.95 1.39
CA GLY A 115 -4.50 26.87 1.26
C GLY A 115 -3.77 26.97 2.59
N VAL A 116 -4.47 26.94 3.73
CA VAL A 116 -3.85 27.01 5.06
C VAL A 116 -3.34 25.62 5.44
N MET A 117 -2.05 25.54 5.77
CA MET A 117 -1.42 24.29 6.21
C MET A 117 -1.89 23.91 7.62
N LYS A 118 -2.48 22.72 7.73
CA LYS A 118 -2.90 22.11 9.00
C LYS A 118 -2.05 20.88 9.30
N THR A 119 -1.79 20.66 10.57
CA THR A 119 -1.09 19.45 11.04
C THR A 119 -2.09 18.47 11.60
N PHE A 120 -1.97 17.23 11.19
CA PHE A 120 -2.81 16.12 11.66
C PHE A 120 -1.95 15.07 12.34
N LEU A 121 -2.41 14.62 13.50
CA LEU A 121 -1.84 13.50 14.24
C LEU A 121 -2.66 12.24 13.93
N LEU A 122 -1.96 11.15 13.72
CA LEU A 122 -2.54 9.84 13.45
C LEU A 122 -2.10 8.86 14.51
N SER A 123 -3.04 8.29 15.25
CA SER A 123 -2.76 7.20 16.19
C SER A 123 -2.68 5.87 15.46
N LEU A 124 -1.64 5.09 15.70
CA LEU A 124 -1.41 3.79 15.06
C LEU A 124 -1.50 2.65 16.08
N PRO A 125 -2.10 1.51 15.72
CA PRO A 125 -2.66 1.13 14.41
C PRO A 125 -4.13 1.52 14.20
N SER A 126 -4.75 2.26 15.11
CA SER A 126 -6.20 2.55 15.03
C SER A 126 -6.62 3.41 13.85
N GLY A 127 -5.68 4.21 13.31
CA GLY A 127 -5.97 5.15 12.23
C GLY A 127 -6.78 6.39 12.67
N VAL A 128 -6.94 6.61 13.98
CA VAL A 128 -7.67 7.77 14.50
C VAL A 128 -6.89 9.04 14.19
N LYS A 129 -7.53 9.95 13.47
CA LYS A 129 -6.98 11.22 13.02
C LYS A 129 -7.44 12.35 13.94
N THR A 130 -6.51 13.20 14.38
CA THR A 130 -6.79 14.39 15.21
C THR A 130 -6.09 15.60 14.62
N GLU A 131 -6.78 16.72 14.47
CA GLU A 131 -6.17 17.99 14.05
C GLU A 131 -5.40 18.62 15.21
N TRP A 132 -4.15 19.01 14.97
CA TRP A 132 -3.34 19.76 15.90
C TRP A 132 -3.73 21.24 15.85
N LYS A 133 -4.49 21.71 16.84
CA LYS A 133 -5.05 23.05 16.88
C LYS A 133 -4.19 24.09 17.61
N HIS A 134 -3.01 23.70 18.05
CA HIS A 134 -2.08 24.62 18.72
C HIS A 134 -1.33 25.48 17.71
N LYS A 135 -1.01 26.72 18.09
CA LYS A 135 -0.26 27.65 17.24
C LYS A 135 1.19 27.23 17.05
N GLU A 136 1.70 26.43 17.98
CA GLU A 136 3.07 25.93 17.96
C GLU A 136 3.19 24.75 17.00
N ALA A 137 4.37 24.64 16.38
CA ALA A 137 4.69 23.50 15.52
C ALA A 137 4.78 22.21 16.35
N PHE A 138 4.14 21.16 15.89
CA PHE A 138 4.31 19.83 16.45
C PHE A 138 5.71 19.31 16.09
N ARG A 139 6.51 18.97 17.10
CA ARG A 139 7.84 18.39 16.95
C ARG A 139 7.96 17.19 17.88
N PRO A 140 7.91 15.97 17.35
CA PRO A 140 8.13 14.78 18.14
C PRO A 140 9.59 14.71 18.59
N VAL A 141 9.80 14.21 19.79
CA VAL A 141 11.14 13.89 20.28
C VAL A 141 11.41 12.42 19.98
N GLU A 142 12.45 12.18 19.20
CA GLU A 142 12.81 10.83 18.77
C GLU A 142 13.04 9.91 19.97
N GLY A 143 12.49 8.69 19.90
CA GLY A 143 12.62 7.69 20.95
C GLY A 143 11.78 7.92 22.21
N THR A 144 10.93 8.95 22.23
CA THR A 144 10.07 9.26 23.38
C THR A 144 8.60 9.42 23.00
N PRO A 145 7.65 9.22 23.93
CA PRO A 145 6.24 9.53 23.68
C PRO A 145 5.92 11.04 23.72
N TYR A 146 6.92 11.88 23.91
CA TYR A 146 6.72 13.32 24.10
C TYR A 146 6.92 14.10 22.82
N SER A 147 6.25 15.22 22.72
CA SER A 147 6.45 16.24 21.69
C SER A 147 6.82 17.57 22.36
N ILE A 148 7.64 18.35 21.69
CA ILE A 148 7.97 19.70 22.12
C ILE A 148 7.19 20.67 21.26
N SER A 149 6.39 21.56 21.86
CA SER A 149 5.88 22.74 21.18
C SER A 149 6.85 23.89 21.41
N VAL A 150 7.26 24.55 20.33
CA VAL A 150 8.15 25.71 20.41
C VAL A 150 7.29 26.96 20.26
N THR A 151 7.10 27.68 21.35
CA THR A 151 6.45 29.00 21.32
C THR A 151 7.51 30.05 21.07
N ASN A 152 7.40 30.78 19.96
CA ASN A 152 8.18 31.99 19.78
C ASN A 152 7.60 33.05 20.73
N VAL A 153 8.19 33.19 21.89
CA VAL A 153 7.92 34.34 22.77
C VAL A 153 8.48 35.58 22.07
N PRO A 154 7.63 36.60 21.76
CA PRO A 154 8.17 37.86 21.25
C PRO A 154 9.20 38.37 22.24
N LYS A 155 10.40 38.72 21.76
CA LYS A 155 11.35 39.48 22.60
C LYS A 155 10.67 40.78 23.00
N ASP A 156 10.35 40.91 24.27
CA ASP A 156 9.98 42.22 24.81
C ASP A 156 11.10 43.18 24.48
N THR A 157 10.81 44.16 23.65
CA THR A 157 11.72 45.27 23.41
C THR A 157 11.71 46.07 24.68
N VAL A 158 12.67 45.80 25.55
CA VAL A 158 12.94 46.70 26.71
C VAL A 158 13.47 47.98 26.13
N ASN A 159 12.59 48.97 25.99
CA ASN A 159 13.01 50.34 25.72
C ASN A 159 13.68 50.88 26.99
N HIS A 160 14.99 51.10 26.89
CA HIS A 160 15.74 51.88 27.84
C HIS A 160 15.70 53.36 27.45
#